data_cba73e6fe56ded53240acc21af35eb50
#
_entry.id   cba73e6fe56ded53240acc21af35eb50
#
_cell.length_a   1.000
_cell.length_b   1.000
_cell.length_c   1.000
_cell.angle_alpha   90.00
_cell.angle_beta   90.00
_cell.angle_gamma   90.00
#
_symmetry.space_group_name_H-M   'P 1'
#
loop_
_entity.id
_entity.type
_entity.pdbx_description
1 polymer ?
#
loop_
_entity_poly.entity_id
_entity_poly.type
_entity_poly.pdbx_seq_one_letter_code
_entity_poly.pdbx_strand_id
1 'polypeptide(L)'
;AEKRKGVVACSAGNHAQGVSLSCAMLGIDGKVVMPKGAPKSKVAATCDYSAEVVLHGDNFNDTIAKVSEIVEMEGRIFIPPYDDPKVIAGQGTIGLEIMEDLYDVDNVIVPIGGGGLIAGIAVAIKSINPTIRIIGVQSENVHGMAASFHSGEITTHRTTGTLADGCDVSRPGNLTYEIVRELVDDIVLVSEDEIRNSMVALIQRNKVITEGAGALACAALLSGKLDSYIQSRKTVSIISGGNIDLSRVSQITGLVDA
;
A
#
# COMPACT_ATOMS: atom_id res chain seq x y z
N ALA A 1 -26.01 13.30 5.75
CA ALA A 1 -25.56 13.70 7.09
C ALA A 1 -24.04 13.56 7.21
N GLU A 2 -23.42 12.44 6.83
CA GLU A 2 -21.97 12.16 6.94
C GLU A 2 -21.11 13.13 6.12
N LYS A 3 -21.51 13.44 4.89
CA LYS A 3 -20.79 14.39 4.01
C LYS A 3 -20.56 15.77 4.66
N ARG A 4 -21.47 16.22 5.52
CA ARG A 4 -21.37 17.53 6.19
C ARG A 4 -20.40 17.56 7.36
N LYS A 5 -20.01 16.40 7.88
CA LYS A 5 -19.07 16.29 9.00
C LYS A 5 -17.62 16.47 8.56
N GLY A 6 -17.36 16.26 7.27
CA GLY A 6 -16.01 16.18 6.76
C GLY A 6 -15.30 14.89 7.19
N VAL A 7 -14.10 14.70 6.69
CA VAL A 7 -13.27 13.53 7.00
C VAL A 7 -11.90 13.95 7.52
N VAL A 8 -11.23 13.00 8.20
CA VAL A 8 -9.84 13.14 8.61
C VAL A 8 -9.09 11.86 8.32
N ALA A 9 -7.84 11.96 7.84
CA ALA A 9 -6.95 10.84 7.60
C ALA A 9 -5.59 11.07 8.27
N CYS A 10 -4.86 9.97 8.52
CA CYS A 10 -3.48 9.98 8.99
C CYS A 10 -2.61 9.30 7.93
N SER A 11 -1.84 10.07 7.19
CA SER A 11 -0.87 9.53 6.22
C SER A 11 -0.03 10.66 5.64
N ALA A 12 1.22 10.38 5.29
CA ALA A 12 2.07 11.27 4.50
C ALA A 12 2.33 10.75 3.08
N GLY A 13 1.60 9.71 2.63
CA GLY A 13 1.81 9.03 1.35
C GLY A 13 0.56 8.97 0.46
N ASN A 14 0.42 7.86 -0.26
CA ASN A 14 -0.65 7.64 -1.24
C ASN A 14 -2.07 7.78 -0.65
N HIS A 15 -2.29 7.28 0.57
CA HIS A 15 -3.59 7.40 1.24
C HIS A 15 -3.98 8.86 1.49
N ALA A 16 -3.03 9.71 1.90
CA ALA A 16 -3.26 11.14 2.08
C ALA A 16 -3.76 11.81 0.79
N GLN A 17 -3.06 11.57 -0.32
CA GLN A 17 -3.43 12.12 -1.63
C GLN A 17 -4.76 11.55 -2.13
N GLY A 18 -4.98 10.24 -1.98
CA GLY A 18 -6.24 9.59 -2.38
C GLY A 18 -7.45 10.14 -1.64
N VAL A 19 -7.35 10.33 -0.31
CA VAL A 19 -8.42 10.96 0.49
C VAL A 19 -8.62 12.40 0.06
N SER A 20 -7.55 13.17 -0.12
CA SER A 20 -7.64 14.59 -0.51
C SER A 20 -8.28 14.77 -1.88
N LEU A 21 -7.86 14.00 -2.87
CA LEU A 21 -8.46 14.00 -4.21
C LEU A 21 -9.95 13.62 -4.16
N SER A 22 -10.30 12.57 -3.42
CA SER A 22 -11.69 12.14 -3.26
C SER A 22 -12.55 13.23 -2.59
N CYS A 23 -11.99 13.91 -1.60
CA CYS A 23 -12.66 15.05 -0.95
C CYS A 23 -12.93 16.19 -1.93
N ALA A 24 -11.92 16.57 -2.73
CA ALA A 24 -12.05 17.60 -3.76
C ALA A 24 -13.14 17.24 -4.78
N MET A 25 -13.10 16.02 -5.33
CA MET A 25 -14.08 15.53 -6.33
C MET A 25 -15.51 15.48 -5.78
N LEU A 26 -15.68 15.13 -4.50
CA LEU A 26 -16.98 14.96 -3.88
C LEU A 26 -17.49 16.22 -3.16
N GLY A 27 -16.69 17.30 -3.08
CA GLY A 27 -17.00 18.51 -2.32
C GLY A 27 -17.17 18.19 -0.82
N ILE A 28 -16.26 17.40 -0.26
CA ILE A 28 -16.18 17.06 1.17
C ILE A 28 -15.01 17.81 1.79
N ASP A 29 -15.20 18.34 2.99
CA ASP A 29 -14.12 18.96 3.75
C ASP A 29 -13.17 17.88 4.30
N GLY A 30 -11.91 17.89 3.85
CA GLY A 30 -10.90 16.90 4.19
C GLY A 30 -9.75 17.47 4.99
N LYS A 31 -9.37 16.79 6.08
CA LYS A 31 -8.14 17.03 6.84
C LYS A 31 -7.19 15.85 6.75
N VAL A 32 -5.89 16.13 6.66
CA VAL A 32 -4.86 15.11 6.70
C VAL A 32 -3.83 15.46 7.76
N VAL A 33 -3.63 14.58 8.73
CA VAL A 33 -2.61 14.75 9.76
C VAL A 33 -1.34 14.04 9.32
N MET A 34 -0.22 14.75 9.33
CA MET A 34 1.11 14.26 8.98
C MET A 34 2.11 14.55 10.10
N PRO A 35 3.17 13.75 10.28
CA PRO A 35 4.24 14.10 11.20
C PRO A 35 4.96 15.37 10.71
N LYS A 36 5.52 16.15 11.63
CA LYS A 36 6.25 17.39 11.33
C LYS A 36 7.43 17.19 10.37
N GLY A 37 8.03 15.98 10.39
CA GLY A 37 9.12 15.58 9.50
C GLY A 37 8.68 15.08 8.13
N ALA A 38 7.40 15.16 7.77
CA ALA A 38 6.92 14.72 6.45
C ALA A 38 7.63 15.50 5.32
N PRO A 39 8.02 14.81 4.22
CA PRO A 39 8.65 15.46 3.07
C PRO A 39 7.78 16.60 2.51
N LYS A 40 8.41 17.76 2.24
CA LYS A 40 7.68 18.94 1.73
C LYS A 40 6.94 18.68 0.43
N SER A 41 7.49 17.83 -0.45
CA SER A 41 6.83 17.39 -1.69
C SER A 41 5.52 16.66 -1.42
N LYS A 42 5.49 15.76 -0.44
CA LYS A 42 4.28 15.00 -0.05
C LYS A 42 3.22 15.91 0.59
N VAL A 43 3.66 16.88 1.41
CA VAL A 43 2.77 17.91 1.99
C VAL A 43 2.14 18.74 0.87
N ALA A 44 2.96 19.27 -0.04
CA ALA A 44 2.51 20.07 -1.18
C ALA A 44 1.51 19.31 -2.06
N ALA A 45 1.84 18.08 -2.46
CA ALA A 45 0.96 17.24 -3.27
C ALA A 45 -0.41 16.96 -2.62
N THR A 46 -0.46 16.89 -1.28
CA THR A 46 -1.73 16.73 -0.54
C THR A 46 -2.52 18.03 -0.52
N CYS A 47 -1.85 19.18 -0.33
CA CYS A 47 -2.47 20.51 -0.37
C CYS A 47 -3.03 20.83 -1.76
N ASP A 48 -2.37 20.40 -2.84
CA ASP A 48 -2.81 20.64 -4.23
C ASP A 48 -4.19 20.02 -4.51
N TYR A 49 -4.59 19.00 -3.74
CA TYR A 49 -5.93 18.42 -3.76
C TYR A 49 -6.90 19.09 -2.78
N SER A 50 -6.58 20.30 -2.29
CA SER A 50 -7.46 21.13 -1.44
C SER A 50 -7.79 20.56 -0.06
N ALA A 51 -7.05 19.58 0.45
CA ALA A 51 -7.20 19.15 1.84
C ALA A 51 -6.39 20.06 2.80
N GLU A 52 -6.93 20.28 3.99
CA GLU A 52 -6.20 20.92 5.08
C GLU A 52 -5.14 19.95 5.63
N VAL A 53 -3.86 20.32 5.57
CA VAL A 53 -2.78 19.52 6.15
C VAL A 53 -2.42 20.04 7.54
N VAL A 54 -2.50 19.15 8.53
CA VAL A 54 -2.14 19.41 9.93
C VAL A 54 -0.83 18.71 10.24
N LEU A 55 0.25 19.46 10.41
CA LEU A 55 1.54 18.91 10.82
C LEU A 55 1.59 18.75 12.34
N HIS A 56 1.66 17.51 12.86
CA HIS A 56 1.65 17.23 14.28
C HIS A 56 2.49 16.02 14.67
N GLY A 57 3.21 16.15 15.81
CA GLY A 57 4.03 15.08 16.36
C GLY A 57 5.26 14.73 15.51
N ASP A 58 6.03 13.76 15.98
CA ASP A 58 7.28 13.36 15.36
C ASP A 58 7.19 11.94 14.74
N ASN A 59 6.14 11.19 15.08
CA ASN A 59 5.93 9.81 14.64
C ASN A 59 4.45 9.51 14.33
N PHE A 60 4.18 8.31 13.83
CA PHE A 60 2.82 7.88 13.47
C PHE A 60 1.85 7.86 14.66
N ASN A 61 2.30 7.46 15.85
CA ASN A 61 1.43 7.38 17.03
C ASN A 61 0.96 8.77 17.47
N ASP A 62 1.84 9.78 17.40
CA ASP A 62 1.48 11.16 17.71
C ASP A 62 0.43 11.68 16.71
N THR A 63 0.58 11.35 15.43
CA THR A 63 -0.38 11.78 14.40
C THR A 63 -1.74 11.10 14.58
N ILE A 64 -1.79 9.82 14.95
CA ILE A 64 -3.04 9.10 15.26
C ILE A 64 -3.73 9.69 16.51
N ALA A 65 -2.98 10.04 17.54
CA ALA A 65 -3.55 10.71 18.72
C ALA A 65 -4.22 12.05 18.32
N LYS A 66 -3.57 12.82 17.44
CA LYS A 66 -4.15 14.09 16.92
C LYS A 66 -5.39 13.86 16.06
N VAL A 67 -5.42 12.78 15.25
CA VAL A 67 -6.65 12.41 14.52
C VAL A 67 -7.79 12.11 15.48
N SER A 68 -7.53 11.37 16.57
CA SER A 68 -8.55 11.04 17.57
C SER A 68 -9.11 12.31 18.23
N GLU A 69 -8.26 13.28 18.57
CA GLU A 69 -8.66 14.59 19.07
C GLU A 69 -9.57 15.34 18.06
N ILE A 70 -9.20 15.37 16.79
CA ILE A 70 -9.99 16.03 15.72
C ILE A 70 -11.36 15.33 15.56
N VAL A 71 -11.41 14.01 15.60
CA VAL A 71 -12.67 13.24 15.54
C VAL A 71 -13.58 13.60 16.71
N GLU A 72 -13.03 13.68 17.92
CA GLU A 72 -13.79 14.00 19.13
C GLU A 72 -14.30 15.46 19.12
N MET A 73 -13.45 16.41 18.76
CA MET A 73 -13.78 17.83 18.82
C MET A 73 -14.63 18.32 17.64
N GLU A 74 -14.36 17.83 16.43
CA GLU A 74 -15.00 18.32 15.19
C GLU A 74 -16.06 17.35 14.65
N GLY A 75 -16.15 16.14 15.19
CA GLY A 75 -17.09 15.10 14.74
C GLY A 75 -16.80 14.57 13.34
N ARG A 76 -15.59 14.77 12.82
CA ARG A 76 -15.16 14.26 11.51
C ARG A 76 -15.12 12.74 11.48
N ILE A 77 -15.26 12.18 10.28
CA ILE A 77 -15.15 10.73 10.07
C ILE A 77 -13.70 10.40 9.78
N PHE A 78 -13.11 9.52 10.59
CA PHE A 78 -11.78 9.00 10.32
C PHE A 78 -11.82 8.04 9.14
N ILE A 79 -10.90 8.21 8.18
CA ILE A 79 -10.67 7.31 7.06
C ILE A 79 -9.35 6.58 7.29
N PRO A 80 -9.40 5.31 7.77
CA PRO A 80 -8.19 4.53 8.02
C PRO A 80 -7.48 4.19 6.71
N PRO A 81 -6.15 3.97 6.73
CA PRO A 81 -5.39 3.70 5.51
C PRO A 81 -5.61 2.29 4.93
N TYR A 82 -6.11 1.33 5.71
CA TYR A 82 -6.30 -0.06 5.25
C TYR A 82 -7.34 -0.86 6.03
N ASP A 83 -7.47 -0.72 7.35
CA ASP A 83 -8.27 -1.62 8.20
C ASP A 83 -9.72 -1.15 8.33
N ASP A 84 -10.42 -1.04 7.20
CA ASP A 84 -11.82 -0.61 7.11
C ASP A 84 -12.52 -1.31 5.94
N PRO A 85 -13.74 -1.84 6.13
CA PRO A 85 -14.44 -2.59 5.08
C PRO A 85 -14.65 -1.79 3.78
N LYS A 86 -14.91 -0.47 3.89
CA LYS A 86 -15.16 0.39 2.71
C LYS A 86 -13.84 0.68 1.97
N VAL A 87 -12.75 0.86 2.70
CA VAL A 87 -11.42 1.03 2.11
C VAL A 87 -10.99 -0.25 1.40
N ILE A 88 -11.14 -1.40 2.05
CA ILE A 88 -10.86 -2.72 1.45
C ILE A 88 -11.70 -2.94 0.19
N ALA A 89 -13.00 -2.63 0.23
CA ALA A 89 -13.87 -2.75 -0.94
C ALA A 89 -13.43 -1.83 -2.09
N GLY A 90 -12.96 -0.61 -1.79
CA GLY A 90 -12.38 0.29 -2.78
C GLY A 90 -11.15 -0.31 -3.48
N GLN A 91 -10.25 -0.96 -2.72
CA GLN A 91 -9.10 -1.66 -3.29
C GLN A 91 -9.49 -2.89 -4.12
N GLY A 92 -10.62 -3.51 -3.79
CA GLY A 92 -11.17 -4.65 -4.52
C GLY A 92 -11.53 -4.36 -5.98
N THR A 93 -11.75 -3.08 -6.35
CA THR A 93 -12.01 -2.69 -7.74
C THR A 93 -10.88 -3.09 -8.68
N ILE A 94 -9.63 -3.09 -8.20
CA ILE A 94 -8.47 -3.57 -8.96
C ILE A 94 -8.65 -5.05 -9.34
N GLY A 95 -9.11 -5.87 -8.40
CA GLY A 95 -9.40 -7.28 -8.67
C GLY A 95 -10.50 -7.48 -9.72
N LEU A 96 -11.54 -6.63 -9.70
CA LEU A 96 -12.60 -6.66 -10.71
C LEU A 96 -12.04 -6.29 -12.10
N GLU A 97 -11.28 -5.22 -12.21
CA GLU A 97 -10.63 -4.78 -13.47
C GLU A 97 -9.69 -5.86 -14.02
N ILE A 98 -8.90 -6.53 -13.17
CA ILE A 98 -8.06 -7.66 -13.60
C ILE A 98 -8.92 -8.78 -14.22
N MET A 99 -10.04 -9.12 -13.57
CA MET A 99 -10.93 -10.18 -14.07
C MET A 99 -11.67 -9.81 -15.36
N GLU A 100 -11.93 -8.53 -15.58
CA GLU A 100 -12.49 -8.01 -16.85
C GLU A 100 -11.47 -8.10 -17.98
N ASP A 101 -10.22 -7.71 -17.74
CA ASP A 101 -9.18 -7.65 -18.76
C ASP A 101 -8.50 -9.01 -19.00
N LEU A 102 -8.39 -9.87 -17.98
CA LEU A 102 -7.67 -11.13 -18.03
C LEU A 102 -8.40 -12.21 -17.19
N TYR A 103 -9.55 -12.67 -17.69
CA TYR A 103 -10.42 -13.63 -16.98
C TYR A 103 -9.76 -15.00 -16.70
N ASP A 104 -8.71 -15.36 -17.44
CA ASP A 104 -7.99 -16.64 -17.36
C ASP A 104 -6.61 -16.50 -16.69
N VAL A 105 -6.45 -15.51 -15.81
CA VAL A 105 -5.27 -15.36 -14.96
C VAL A 105 -5.13 -16.53 -13.97
N ASP A 106 -3.91 -17.00 -13.76
CA ASP A 106 -3.63 -18.09 -12.80
C ASP A 106 -3.13 -17.55 -11.44
N ASN A 107 -2.34 -16.46 -11.46
CA ASN A 107 -1.73 -15.90 -10.26
C ASN A 107 -1.81 -14.37 -10.27
N VAL A 108 -2.04 -13.79 -9.10
CA VAL A 108 -1.95 -12.33 -8.88
C VAL A 108 -1.00 -12.05 -7.73
N ILE A 109 0.05 -11.29 -7.99
CA ILE A 109 1.11 -10.95 -7.03
C ILE A 109 0.88 -9.53 -6.54
N VAL A 110 0.76 -9.37 -5.21
CA VAL A 110 0.30 -8.12 -4.60
C VAL A 110 1.24 -7.66 -3.49
N PRO A 111 1.70 -6.38 -3.49
CA PRO A 111 2.47 -5.82 -2.38
C PRO A 111 1.62 -5.70 -1.12
N ILE A 112 2.23 -5.93 0.05
CA ILE A 112 1.57 -5.86 1.35
C ILE A 112 2.26 -4.84 2.26
N GLY A 113 1.49 -3.85 2.75
CA GLY A 113 1.78 -3.10 3.96
C GLY A 113 0.84 -3.55 5.10
N GLY A 114 -0.17 -2.75 5.43
CA GLY A 114 -1.20 -3.11 6.41
C GLY A 114 -2.25 -4.12 5.93
N GLY A 115 -2.22 -4.52 4.66
CA GLY A 115 -3.05 -5.58 4.09
C GLY A 115 -4.30 -5.12 3.32
N GLY A 116 -4.61 -3.81 3.27
CA GLY A 116 -5.86 -3.33 2.63
C GLY A 116 -5.96 -3.66 1.14
N LEU A 117 -4.86 -3.46 0.40
CA LEU A 117 -4.80 -3.72 -1.04
C LEU A 117 -5.03 -5.20 -1.36
N ILE A 118 -4.21 -6.08 -0.76
CA ILE A 118 -4.31 -7.51 -1.03
C ILE A 118 -5.64 -8.10 -0.53
N ALA A 119 -6.16 -7.64 0.61
CA ALA A 119 -7.45 -8.06 1.13
C ALA A 119 -8.58 -7.75 0.13
N GLY A 120 -8.61 -6.52 -0.40
CA GLY A 120 -9.61 -6.12 -1.39
C GLY A 120 -9.52 -6.93 -2.68
N ILE A 121 -8.31 -7.06 -3.24
CA ILE A 121 -8.07 -7.85 -4.46
C ILE A 121 -8.46 -9.33 -4.23
N ALA A 122 -8.05 -9.91 -3.09
CA ALA A 122 -8.35 -11.31 -2.78
C ALA A 122 -9.85 -11.56 -2.66
N VAL A 123 -10.60 -10.70 -1.95
CA VAL A 123 -12.06 -10.81 -1.85
C VAL A 123 -12.70 -10.76 -3.23
N ALA A 124 -12.33 -9.79 -4.07
CA ALA A 124 -12.91 -9.63 -5.40
C ALA A 124 -12.63 -10.84 -6.29
N ILE A 125 -11.36 -11.24 -6.42
CA ILE A 125 -10.95 -12.33 -7.32
C ILE A 125 -11.45 -13.69 -6.82
N LYS A 126 -11.28 -14.02 -5.54
CA LYS A 126 -11.71 -15.32 -4.99
C LYS A 126 -13.24 -15.49 -5.01
N SER A 127 -14.01 -14.40 -4.95
CA SER A 127 -15.46 -14.43 -5.13
C SER A 127 -15.89 -14.79 -6.55
N ILE A 128 -15.06 -14.50 -7.56
CA ILE A 128 -15.32 -14.80 -8.97
C ILE A 128 -14.75 -16.18 -9.34
N ASN A 129 -13.47 -16.39 -9.01
CA ASN A 129 -12.77 -17.64 -9.28
C ASN A 129 -11.82 -18.01 -8.12
N PRO A 130 -12.21 -18.92 -7.22
CA PRO A 130 -11.40 -19.31 -6.06
C PRO A 130 -10.12 -20.08 -6.42
N THR A 131 -9.93 -20.52 -7.66
CA THR A 131 -8.73 -21.27 -8.08
C THR A 131 -7.56 -20.37 -8.42
N ILE A 132 -7.78 -19.07 -8.64
CA ILE A 132 -6.72 -18.10 -8.91
C ILE A 132 -5.91 -17.89 -7.62
N ARG A 133 -4.60 -18.00 -7.70
CA ARG A 133 -3.72 -17.81 -6.55
C ARG A 133 -3.45 -16.33 -6.31
N ILE A 134 -3.55 -15.93 -5.06
CA ILE A 134 -3.18 -14.60 -4.59
C ILE A 134 -1.94 -14.73 -3.73
N ILE A 135 -0.83 -14.14 -4.16
CA ILE A 135 0.45 -14.21 -3.45
C ILE A 135 0.85 -12.81 -3.01
N GLY A 136 1.07 -12.67 -1.71
CA GLY A 136 1.53 -11.44 -1.12
C GLY A 136 3.05 -11.27 -1.16
N VAL A 137 3.53 -10.02 -1.19
CA VAL A 137 4.96 -9.70 -1.12
C VAL A 137 5.22 -8.62 -0.09
N GLN A 138 6.17 -8.89 0.82
CA GLN A 138 6.69 -7.91 1.78
C GLN A 138 8.22 -7.80 1.70
N SER A 139 8.76 -6.69 2.22
CA SER A 139 10.20 -6.57 2.46
C SER A 139 10.63 -7.45 3.63
N GLU A 140 11.82 -8.04 3.55
CA GLU A 140 12.46 -8.76 4.68
C GLU A 140 12.64 -7.84 5.90
N ASN A 141 12.78 -6.53 5.70
CA ASN A 141 12.94 -5.54 6.77
C ASN A 141 11.62 -5.17 7.45
N VAL A 142 10.48 -5.42 6.80
CA VAL A 142 9.13 -5.05 7.27
C VAL A 142 8.14 -6.12 6.85
N HIS A 143 7.94 -7.13 7.68
CA HIS A 143 7.16 -8.31 7.34
C HIS A 143 6.13 -8.71 8.41
N GLY A 144 5.47 -7.73 9.04
CA GLY A 144 4.47 -7.98 10.08
C GLY A 144 3.30 -8.85 9.63
N MET A 145 2.81 -8.69 8.39
CA MET A 145 1.73 -9.53 7.85
C MET A 145 2.24 -10.96 7.58
N ALA A 146 3.41 -11.13 6.96
CA ALA A 146 3.98 -12.46 6.70
C ALA A 146 4.23 -13.22 8.01
N ALA A 147 4.81 -12.57 9.02
CA ALA A 147 5.03 -13.17 10.33
C ALA A 147 3.70 -13.60 10.97
N SER A 148 2.68 -12.76 10.89
CA SER A 148 1.33 -13.06 11.39
C SER A 148 0.66 -14.20 10.63
N PHE A 149 0.78 -14.20 9.30
CA PHE A 149 0.23 -15.24 8.43
C PHE A 149 0.79 -16.62 8.74
N HIS A 150 2.13 -16.72 8.89
CA HIS A 150 2.78 -18.00 9.16
C HIS A 150 2.64 -18.47 10.61
N SER A 151 2.53 -17.55 11.58
CA SER A 151 2.31 -17.93 12.99
C SER A 151 0.86 -18.29 13.31
N GLY A 152 -0.10 -17.86 12.48
CA GLY A 152 -1.53 -18.05 12.71
C GLY A 152 -2.15 -17.05 13.69
N GLU A 153 -1.39 -16.05 14.16
CA GLU A 153 -1.86 -14.98 15.06
C GLU A 153 -1.24 -13.63 14.71
N ILE A 154 -1.94 -12.54 15.03
CA ILE A 154 -1.42 -11.20 14.76
C ILE A 154 -0.19 -10.92 15.64
N THR A 155 0.93 -10.66 15.00
CA THR A 155 2.18 -10.26 15.62
C THR A 155 2.59 -8.85 15.24
N THR A 156 3.37 -8.19 16.09
CA THR A 156 4.02 -6.92 15.76
C THR A 156 5.49 -7.18 15.51
N HIS A 157 5.94 -6.85 14.29
CA HIS A 157 7.33 -7.02 13.90
C HIS A 157 8.05 -5.68 13.89
N ARG A 158 9.25 -5.62 14.51
CA ARG A 158 10.05 -4.38 14.49
C ARG A 158 10.54 -4.10 13.08
N THR A 159 10.30 -2.90 12.60
CA THR A 159 10.80 -2.45 11.30
C THR A 159 12.24 -1.94 11.42
N THR A 160 13.04 -2.19 10.40
CA THR A 160 14.44 -1.72 10.31
C THR A 160 14.64 -0.70 9.18
N GLY A 161 13.53 -0.21 8.61
CA GLY A 161 13.48 0.67 7.45
C GLY A 161 13.55 -0.08 6.13
N THR A 162 12.85 0.44 5.12
CA THR A 162 12.76 -0.19 3.80
C THR A 162 12.66 0.85 2.69
N LEU A 163 13.10 0.51 1.48
CA LEU A 163 12.82 1.26 0.25
C LEU A 163 11.31 1.31 -0.05
N ALA A 164 10.57 0.29 0.41
CA ALA A 164 9.13 0.19 0.27
C ALA A 164 8.39 0.94 1.40
N ASP A 165 8.68 2.24 1.58
CA ASP A 165 8.17 3.08 2.66
C ASP A 165 6.64 3.10 2.74
N GLY A 166 5.93 3.02 1.62
CA GLY A 166 4.47 2.87 1.58
C GLY A 166 3.94 1.56 2.19
N CYS A 167 4.82 0.58 2.41
CA CYS A 167 4.53 -0.71 3.04
C CYS A 167 5.18 -0.86 4.43
N ASP A 168 5.78 0.20 4.99
CA ASP A 168 6.42 0.16 6.33
C ASP A 168 5.37 0.12 7.45
N VAL A 169 4.77 -1.06 7.61
CA VAL A 169 3.72 -1.32 8.61
C VAL A 169 4.15 -2.49 9.50
N SER A 170 4.42 -2.18 10.78
CA SER A 170 4.92 -3.16 11.76
C SER A 170 3.89 -4.22 12.19
N ARG A 171 2.60 -3.88 12.11
CA ARG A 171 1.49 -4.74 12.54
C ARG A 171 0.35 -4.65 11.52
N PRO A 172 -0.18 -5.79 11.02
CA PRO A 172 -1.34 -5.79 10.14
C PRO A 172 -2.59 -5.26 10.83
N GLY A 173 -3.59 -4.86 10.04
CA GLY A 173 -4.93 -4.59 10.54
C GLY A 173 -5.61 -5.87 11.05
N ASN A 174 -6.60 -5.73 11.89
CA ASN A 174 -7.32 -6.89 12.41
C ASN A 174 -8.17 -7.53 11.31
N LEU A 175 -8.99 -6.73 10.63
CA LEU A 175 -9.84 -7.19 9.55
C LEU A 175 -9.03 -7.64 8.33
N THR A 176 -7.99 -6.88 7.96
CA THR A 176 -7.14 -7.25 6.82
C THR A 176 -6.40 -8.56 7.08
N TYR A 177 -5.94 -8.82 8.31
CA TYR A 177 -5.31 -10.08 8.66
C TYR A 177 -6.27 -11.28 8.52
N GLU A 178 -7.51 -11.15 9.02
CA GLU A 178 -8.50 -12.21 8.90
C GLU A 178 -8.77 -12.59 7.44
N ILE A 179 -8.94 -11.57 6.58
CA ILE A 179 -9.15 -11.77 5.13
C ILE A 179 -7.91 -12.41 4.48
N VAL A 180 -6.72 -11.89 4.78
CA VAL A 180 -5.46 -12.42 4.21
C VAL A 180 -5.25 -13.87 4.62
N ARG A 181 -5.45 -14.21 5.90
CA ARG A 181 -5.32 -15.58 6.39
C ARG A 181 -6.26 -16.56 5.69
N GLU A 182 -7.46 -16.11 5.31
CA GLU A 182 -8.47 -16.97 4.68
C GLU A 182 -8.29 -17.08 3.16
N LEU A 183 -7.94 -15.99 2.47
CA LEU A 183 -8.02 -15.89 1.01
C LEU A 183 -6.69 -15.82 0.29
N VAL A 184 -5.58 -15.53 0.98
CA VAL A 184 -4.24 -15.44 0.37
C VAL A 184 -3.55 -16.81 0.44
N ASP A 185 -2.94 -17.22 -0.67
CA ASP A 185 -2.37 -18.56 -0.80
C ASP A 185 -0.96 -18.63 -0.21
N ASP A 186 -0.16 -17.55 -0.30
CA ASP A 186 1.19 -17.47 0.28
C ASP A 186 1.66 -16.01 0.39
N ILE A 187 2.71 -15.80 1.21
CA ILE A 187 3.39 -14.52 1.34
C ILE A 187 4.90 -14.74 1.28
N VAL A 188 5.55 -14.12 0.29
CA VAL A 188 7.00 -14.19 0.10
C VAL A 188 7.69 -12.88 0.52
N LEU A 189 8.95 -13.00 0.91
CA LEU A 189 9.76 -11.86 1.33
C LEU A 189 10.82 -11.54 0.29
N VAL A 190 11.08 -10.25 0.07
CA VAL A 190 12.12 -9.74 -0.82
C VAL A 190 13.09 -8.83 -0.07
N SER A 191 14.36 -8.89 -0.44
CA SER A 191 15.40 -8.02 0.14
C SER A 191 15.34 -6.60 -0.44
N GLU A 192 16.00 -5.65 0.23
CA GLU A 192 16.10 -4.27 -0.25
C GLU A 192 16.83 -4.17 -1.61
N ASP A 193 17.80 -5.05 -1.86
CA ASP A 193 18.50 -5.09 -3.15
C ASP A 193 17.60 -5.64 -4.27
N GLU A 194 16.76 -6.62 -4.00
CA GLU A 194 15.75 -7.13 -4.95
C GLU A 194 14.72 -6.03 -5.27
N ILE A 195 14.29 -5.25 -4.28
CA ILE A 195 13.39 -4.10 -4.50
C ILE A 195 14.07 -3.07 -5.39
N ARG A 196 15.32 -2.68 -5.07
CA ARG A 196 16.11 -1.73 -5.87
C ARG A 196 16.26 -2.20 -7.32
N ASN A 197 16.66 -3.47 -7.51
CA ASN A 197 16.85 -4.05 -8.84
C ASN A 197 15.54 -4.06 -9.65
N SER A 198 14.42 -4.31 -9.00
CA SER A 198 13.10 -4.25 -9.61
C SER A 198 12.74 -2.84 -10.07
N MET A 199 12.96 -1.83 -9.23
CA MET A 199 12.74 -0.42 -9.61
C MET A 199 13.58 -0.03 -10.82
N VAL A 200 14.86 -0.39 -10.83
CA VAL A 200 15.76 -0.15 -11.98
C VAL A 200 15.25 -0.84 -13.24
N ALA A 201 14.86 -2.11 -13.14
CA ALA A 201 14.34 -2.88 -14.27
C ALA A 201 13.06 -2.28 -14.85
N LEU A 202 12.13 -1.84 -14.01
CA LEU A 202 10.89 -1.17 -14.43
C LEU A 202 11.17 0.14 -15.18
N ILE A 203 12.12 0.95 -14.69
CA ILE A 203 12.53 2.18 -15.37
C ILE A 203 13.19 1.86 -16.71
N GLN A 204 14.18 0.94 -16.74
CA GLN A 204 14.97 0.67 -17.92
C GLN A 204 14.20 -0.05 -19.01
N ARG A 205 13.34 -1.01 -18.67
CA ARG A 205 12.64 -1.87 -19.64
C ARG A 205 11.23 -1.38 -19.95
N ASN A 206 10.46 -1.01 -18.94
CA ASN A 206 9.05 -0.65 -19.07
C ASN A 206 8.81 0.86 -19.15
N LYS A 207 9.82 1.70 -18.84
CA LYS A 207 9.71 3.17 -18.76
C LYS A 207 8.69 3.62 -17.71
N VAL A 208 8.56 2.84 -16.63
CA VAL A 208 7.67 3.11 -15.50
C VAL A 208 8.47 3.48 -14.28
N ILE A 209 8.20 4.63 -13.69
CA ILE A 209 8.80 5.06 -12.42
C ILE A 209 7.87 4.59 -11.30
N THR A 210 8.40 3.78 -10.39
CA THR A 210 7.67 3.28 -9.21
C THR A 210 8.35 3.74 -7.93
N GLU A 211 7.59 3.85 -6.86
CA GLU A 211 8.13 3.83 -5.50
C GLU A 211 8.50 2.39 -5.08
N GLY A 212 9.26 2.21 -4.01
CA GLY A 212 9.68 0.88 -3.57
C GLY A 212 8.52 -0.06 -3.26
N ALA A 213 7.45 0.45 -2.64
CA ALA A 213 6.22 -0.32 -2.38
C ALA A 213 5.56 -0.81 -3.68
N GLY A 214 5.54 0.02 -4.72
CA GLY A 214 5.02 -0.34 -6.04
C GLY A 214 5.84 -1.39 -6.78
N ALA A 215 7.12 -1.57 -6.42
CA ALA A 215 8.03 -2.51 -7.07
C ALA A 215 8.07 -3.90 -6.42
N LEU A 216 7.49 -4.09 -5.21
CA LEU A 216 7.58 -5.33 -4.43
C LEU A 216 7.15 -6.58 -5.21
N ALA A 217 6.01 -6.54 -5.87
CA ALA A 217 5.48 -7.68 -6.62
C ALA A 217 6.42 -8.07 -7.78
N CYS A 218 6.96 -7.09 -8.51
CA CYS A 218 7.95 -7.32 -9.55
C CYS A 218 9.28 -7.81 -8.97
N ALA A 219 9.68 -7.37 -7.78
CA ALA A 219 10.89 -7.85 -7.12
C ALA A 219 10.83 -9.36 -6.85
N ALA A 220 9.70 -9.86 -6.36
CA ALA A 220 9.51 -11.29 -6.13
C ALA A 220 9.55 -12.12 -7.43
N LEU A 221 9.04 -11.57 -8.53
CA LEU A 221 9.13 -12.22 -9.85
C LEU A 221 10.56 -12.26 -10.38
N LEU A 222 11.26 -11.13 -10.34
CA LEU A 222 12.61 -10.99 -10.91
C LEU A 222 13.67 -11.72 -10.09
N SER A 223 13.45 -11.96 -8.81
CA SER A 223 14.36 -12.71 -7.93
C SER A 223 14.25 -14.23 -8.06
N GLY A 224 13.27 -14.73 -8.83
CA GLY A 224 13.02 -16.17 -8.97
C GLY A 224 12.31 -16.82 -7.77
N LYS A 225 11.95 -16.06 -6.74
CA LYS A 225 11.26 -16.58 -5.54
C LYS A 225 9.88 -17.17 -5.84
N LEU A 226 9.31 -16.82 -6.99
CA LEU A 226 8.00 -17.30 -7.43
C LEU A 226 8.03 -18.32 -8.58
N ASP A 227 9.21 -18.80 -9.00
CA ASP A 227 9.35 -19.69 -10.16
C ASP A 227 8.45 -20.93 -10.07
N SER A 228 8.30 -21.53 -8.89
CA SER A 228 7.42 -22.69 -8.68
C SER A 228 5.93 -22.38 -8.88
N TYR A 229 5.52 -21.12 -8.71
CA TYR A 229 4.12 -20.69 -8.86
C TYR A 229 3.78 -20.27 -10.29
N ILE A 230 4.75 -19.64 -11.00
CA ILE A 230 4.50 -18.93 -12.26
C ILE A 230 4.83 -19.72 -13.52
N GLN A 231 5.56 -20.84 -13.41
CA GLN A 231 5.98 -21.62 -14.58
C GLN A 231 4.78 -22.05 -15.43
N SER A 232 4.78 -21.62 -16.71
CA SER A 232 3.71 -21.87 -17.69
C SER A 232 2.31 -21.35 -17.27
N ARG A 233 2.25 -20.29 -16.44
CA ARG A 233 1.02 -19.72 -15.91
C ARG A 233 0.91 -18.24 -16.22
N LYS A 234 -0.32 -17.77 -16.47
CA LYS A 234 -0.62 -16.35 -16.62
C LYS A 234 -0.57 -15.67 -15.27
N THR A 235 0.33 -14.70 -15.11
CA THR A 235 0.59 -14.04 -13.85
C THR A 235 0.48 -12.53 -13.99
N VAL A 236 -0.30 -11.91 -13.13
CA VAL A 236 -0.41 -10.45 -12.98
C VAL A 236 0.46 -10.01 -11.80
N SER A 237 1.29 -9.01 -12.02
CA SER A 237 2.07 -8.32 -10.99
C SER A 237 1.52 -6.92 -10.77
N ILE A 238 1.11 -6.61 -9.56
CA ILE A 238 0.57 -5.29 -9.24
C ILE A 238 1.71 -4.28 -9.05
N ILE A 239 1.72 -3.25 -9.88
CA ILE A 239 2.55 -2.05 -9.69
C ILE A 239 1.65 -1.00 -9.05
N SER A 240 1.71 -0.88 -7.72
CA SER A 240 0.69 -0.18 -6.94
C SER A 240 0.88 1.33 -6.83
N GLY A 241 2.10 1.84 -7.05
CA GLY A 241 2.33 3.27 -6.87
C GLY A 241 3.66 3.79 -7.39
N GLY A 242 3.72 5.12 -7.59
CA GLY A 242 4.90 5.84 -8.07
C GLY A 242 5.12 7.16 -7.35
N ASN A 243 4.64 7.31 -6.12
CA ASN A 243 4.78 8.53 -5.32
C ASN A 243 6.18 8.64 -4.71
N ILE A 244 7.16 8.93 -5.56
CA ILE A 244 8.57 9.01 -5.22
C ILE A 244 9.21 10.26 -5.79
N ASP A 245 10.09 10.91 -5.03
CA ASP A 245 10.87 12.06 -5.50
C ASP A 245 11.94 11.64 -6.51
N LEU A 246 12.14 12.43 -7.58
CA LEU A 246 13.17 12.15 -8.59
C LEU A 246 14.58 12.07 -8.01
N SER A 247 14.90 12.86 -6.97
CA SER A 247 16.16 12.77 -6.24
C SER A 247 16.35 11.41 -5.59
N ARG A 248 15.27 10.81 -5.08
CA ARG A 248 15.29 9.46 -4.51
C ARG A 248 15.47 8.40 -5.59
N VAL A 249 14.78 8.55 -6.73
CA VAL A 249 14.96 7.68 -7.90
C VAL A 249 16.43 7.69 -8.33
N SER A 250 17.03 8.88 -8.45
CA SER A 250 18.43 9.05 -8.83
C SER A 250 19.40 8.32 -7.87
N GLN A 251 19.19 8.46 -6.56
CA GLN A 251 19.99 7.76 -5.54
C GLN A 251 19.86 6.22 -5.64
N ILE A 252 18.64 5.73 -5.88
CA ILE A 252 18.36 4.28 -5.97
C ILE A 252 18.98 3.69 -7.23
N THR A 253 18.90 4.41 -8.34
CA THR A 253 19.35 3.93 -9.65
C THR A 253 20.83 4.13 -9.92
N GLY A 254 21.54 4.91 -9.11
CA GLY A 254 22.94 5.28 -9.35
C GLY A 254 23.14 6.21 -10.54
N LEU A 255 22.10 6.88 -11.04
CA LEU A 255 22.15 7.74 -12.23
C LEU A 255 22.81 9.12 -11.96
N VAL A 256 23.28 9.39 -10.75
CA VAL A 256 23.90 10.67 -10.38
C VAL A 256 25.42 10.67 -10.63
N ASP A 257 26.05 9.51 -10.76
CA ASP A 257 27.49 9.35 -10.88
C ASP A 257 27.95 8.89 -12.29
N ALA A 258 27.11 9.10 -13.31
CA ALA A 258 27.46 8.75 -14.70
C ALA A 258 27.66 10.01 -15.55
#